data_c129a12eaf3a5e1b5d22cba23a309182
#
_entry.id   c129a12eaf3a5e1b5d22cba23a309182
#
_cell.length_a   1.000
_cell.length_b   1.000
_cell.length_c   1.000
_cell.angle_alpha   90.00
_cell.angle_beta   90.00
_cell.angle_gamma   90.00
#
_symmetry.space_group_name_H-M   'P 1'
#
loop_
_entity.id
_entity.type
_entity.pdbx_description
1 polymer ?
#
loop_
_entity_poly.entity_id
_entity_poly.type
_entity_poly.pdbx_seq_one_letter_code
_entity_poly.pdbx_strand_id
1 'polypeptide(L)'
;MPTGAAGTAAGTAAGTAAGTAAGTAAGTASATATATPTPTATPTATAPGARRTTAGDGLGGRPAPPGRPLVRFRSSRPDLLLCGALLLVIVAVQGWNITHFPTLSDDEGTYLAQAWAVQQGEGLAHYTYWYDHPPLGWIQLAGLTYLPSLFVPEWMTVAPMRFSMLAVSAASSVLLYVLARRLWLPRWAAGLATALFGLSPLSVVLQREIFLDNIAVMWMLLAFCLAASPNRHLWHHFASGLAAATAVLTKETMLVVLPALLVTMWRHSHRDTRKFAVTGAVTACALIGLSYPLYALLNGELLPGSGHVSLIDAITYQMGREGSGFILTPGSGSNGVLRSWLYYDTVLPLGGLAGAVLLIVTVRRSVTARALAGPALAALILAVVAMRPSGYLPAMYVIQALPFLALVLAGGAASVTHAVLRRRRAGGERRSRVWARRALLGVLAVSAAVYVLPRWYEGDRTALTADANAPYRQAAAWLGSEVADPAGTRVLLDDALWLDAVHHGFEPGPGAIWFYKADLDPAVSRTLPGGWRDIDYVVSSPTVRRDAVDLPTVRAALEHSRVVAVFGSGEDRIEIRRTDRESGS
;
A
#
# COMPACT_ATOMS: atom_id res chain seq x y z
N MET A 1 38.19 -19.77 5.04
CA MET A 1 37.29 -18.63 4.84
C MET A 1 36.14 -19.07 3.95
N PRO A 2 34.91 -19.21 4.43
CA PRO A 2 33.76 -19.46 3.58
C PRO A 2 33.15 -18.12 3.17
N THR A 3 33.13 -17.85 1.89
CA THR A 3 32.38 -16.77 1.27
C THR A 3 30.90 -17.11 1.36
N GLY A 4 30.20 -16.44 2.27
CA GLY A 4 28.76 -16.60 2.45
C GLY A 4 28.01 -15.99 1.27
N ALA A 5 27.21 -16.79 0.63
CA ALA A 5 26.12 -16.34 -0.23
C ALA A 5 25.07 -15.65 0.63
N ALA A 6 25.09 -14.33 0.68
CA ALA A 6 24.02 -13.48 1.17
C ALA A 6 23.36 -12.84 -0.05
N GLY A 7 22.49 -13.59 -0.65
CA GLY A 7 21.66 -13.11 -1.75
C GLY A 7 20.31 -13.79 -1.70
N THR A 8 19.26 -13.01 -1.88
CA THR A 8 17.90 -13.44 -2.21
C THR A 8 17.07 -14.14 -1.13
N ALA A 9 16.54 -13.34 -0.21
CA ALA A 9 15.30 -13.67 0.49
C ALA A 9 14.41 -12.43 0.58
N ALA A 10 14.11 -11.83 -0.54
CA ALA A 10 13.14 -10.74 -0.68
C ALA A 10 12.43 -10.90 -2.03
N GLY A 11 11.88 -12.08 -2.23
CA GLY A 11 11.04 -12.38 -3.38
C GLY A 11 9.89 -13.22 -2.91
N THR A 12 8.69 -12.65 -2.99
CA THR A 12 7.44 -13.34 -3.21
C THR A 12 7.13 -14.56 -2.33
N ALA A 13 6.39 -14.32 -1.27
CA ALA A 13 5.47 -15.30 -0.75
C ALA A 13 4.10 -15.07 -1.39
N ALA A 14 3.94 -15.42 -2.65
CA ALA A 14 2.66 -15.62 -3.29
C ALA A 14 2.61 -17.09 -3.70
N GLY A 15 1.62 -17.79 -3.30
CA GLY A 15 1.40 -19.13 -3.80
C GLY A 15 1.11 -20.15 -2.71
N THR A 16 0.22 -20.91 -2.98
CA THR A 16 -0.26 -22.25 -2.67
C THR A 16 -1.59 -22.26 -1.96
N ALA A 17 -2.62 -22.62 -2.68
CA ALA A 17 -3.46 -23.80 -2.48
C ALA A 17 -4.66 -23.80 -3.41
N ALA A 18 -4.70 -24.72 -4.34
CA ALA A 18 -5.93 -25.21 -4.92
C ALA A 18 -6.48 -26.31 -4.00
N GLY A 19 -7.70 -26.13 -3.54
CA GLY A 19 -8.40 -27.12 -2.72
C GLY A 19 -9.88 -27.16 -3.08
N THR A 20 -10.26 -28.25 -3.73
CA THR A 20 -11.58 -28.70 -4.16
C THR A 20 -12.65 -28.65 -3.05
N ALA A 21 -13.82 -28.11 -3.30
CA ALA A 21 -15.09 -28.64 -2.76
C ALA A 21 -16.30 -28.17 -3.55
N ALA A 22 -16.93 -29.11 -4.23
CA ALA A 22 -18.29 -29.00 -4.73
C ALA A 22 -19.28 -29.31 -3.58
N GLY A 23 -20.39 -28.58 -3.49
CA GLY A 23 -21.43 -28.84 -2.51
C GLY A 23 -22.69 -28.03 -2.78
N THR A 24 -23.61 -28.67 -3.44
CA THR A 24 -24.99 -28.29 -3.76
C THR A 24 -25.86 -27.99 -2.54
N ALA A 25 -26.70 -26.95 -2.59
CA ALA A 25 -28.07 -27.01 -2.11
C ALA A 25 -28.93 -25.80 -2.54
N ALA A 26 -30.02 -26.13 -3.14
CA ALA A 26 -31.08 -25.24 -3.60
C ALA A 26 -32.04 -24.84 -2.45
N GLY A 27 -32.67 -23.68 -2.54
CA GLY A 27 -33.72 -23.26 -1.64
C GLY A 27 -34.42 -22.00 -2.12
N THR A 28 -35.50 -22.18 -2.79
CA THR A 28 -36.48 -21.20 -3.26
C THR A 28 -37.26 -20.52 -2.14
N ALA A 29 -37.55 -19.23 -2.24
CA ALA A 29 -38.83 -18.65 -1.86
C ALA A 29 -39.04 -17.24 -2.42
N SER A 30 -40.22 -17.09 -2.97
CA SER A 30 -40.85 -15.97 -3.66
C SER A 30 -41.53 -15.00 -2.67
N ALA A 31 -41.74 -13.76 -3.07
CA ALA A 31 -42.97 -12.98 -3.06
C ALA A 31 -42.80 -11.48 -2.77
N THR A 32 -43.22 -10.72 -3.74
CA THR A 32 -44.26 -9.69 -3.83
C THR A 32 -44.06 -8.36 -3.12
N ALA A 33 -43.81 -7.35 -3.87
CA ALA A 33 -44.61 -6.25 -4.44
C ALA A 33 -45.30 -5.28 -3.44
N THR A 34 -45.16 -4.03 -3.71
CA THR A 34 -46.12 -2.94 -3.86
C THR A 34 -45.83 -1.66 -3.06
N ALA A 35 -45.83 -0.61 -3.84
CA ALA A 35 -46.47 0.71 -3.72
C ALA A 35 -45.69 1.90 -3.17
N THR A 36 -45.44 2.80 -4.09
CA THR A 36 -45.27 4.27 -3.93
C THR A 36 -46.55 4.91 -3.34
N PRO A 37 -46.45 6.03 -2.61
CA PRO A 37 -46.84 7.27 -3.25
C PRO A 37 -46.00 8.52 -2.88
N THR A 38 -45.83 9.42 -3.83
CA THR A 38 -45.68 10.88 -3.68
C THR A 38 -47.05 11.49 -3.32
N PRO A 39 -47.20 12.60 -2.59
CA PRO A 39 -46.95 13.92 -3.12
C PRO A 39 -46.66 15.10 -2.16
N THR A 40 -46.18 16.22 -2.73
CA THR A 40 -46.64 17.62 -2.64
C THR A 40 -46.64 18.39 -1.32
N ALA A 41 -46.05 19.57 -1.44
CA ALA A 41 -46.49 20.90 -1.01
C ALA A 41 -45.57 21.66 -0.05
N THR A 42 -44.99 22.72 -0.58
CA THR A 42 -44.52 23.93 0.10
C THR A 42 -45.66 24.64 0.86
N PRO A 43 -45.36 25.32 1.96
CA PRO A 43 -45.65 26.73 1.94
C PRO A 43 -44.56 27.66 2.52
N THR A 44 -44.46 28.80 1.89
CA THR A 44 -43.90 30.07 2.27
C THR A 44 -44.54 30.64 3.57
N ALA A 45 -43.69 31.16 4.49
CA ALA A 45 -44.17 32.23 5.36
C ALA A 45 -42.98 32.98 6.05
N THR A 46 -42.77 34.20 5.68
CA THR A 46 -42.70 35.46 6.43
C THR A 46 -41.97 35.49 7.79
N ALA A 47 -40.93 36.30 7.85
CA ALA A 47 -40.41 36.87 9.09
C ALA A 47 -41.37 37.91 9.70
N PRO A 48 -41.33 38.11 11.02
CA PRO A 48 -41.12 39.45 11.50
C PRO A 48 -40.31 39.58 12.83
N GLY A 49 -39.62 40.72 12.97
CA GLY A 49 -39.67 41.50 14.17
C GLY A 49 -38.61 41.25 15.24
N ALA A 50 -37.62 42.11 15.22
CA ALA A 50 -36.71 42.38 16.32
C ALA A 50 -37.47 42.81 17.62
N ARG A 51 -37.10 42.21 18.76
CA ARG A 51 -37.26 42.87 20.08
C ARG A 51 -35.99 42.77 20.89
N ARG A 52 -35.37 43.92 21.12
CA ARG A 52 -34.44 44.17 22.22
C ARG A 52 -35.19 44.06 23.53
N THR A 53 -34.69 43.32 24.49
CA THR A 53 -34.97 43.51 25.90
C THR A 53 -33.66 43.52 26.69
N THR A 54 -33.53 44.58 27.44
CA THR A 54 -32.45 44.94 28.34
C THR A 54 -32.59 44.25 29.70
N ALA A 55 -31.45 43.92 30.29
CA ALA A 55 -31.13 43.88 31.71
C ALA A 55 -31.75 42.83 32.62
N GLY A 56 -30.87 42.12 33.31
CA GLY A 56 -31.18 41.31 34.50
C GLY A 56 -29.94 40.57 35.01
N ASP A 57 -29.32 41.13 35.97
CA ASP A 57 -28.32 40.74 36.94
C ASP A 57 -27.99 39.28 37.22
N GLY A 58 -26.71 38.99 37.30
CA GLY A 58 -26.09 38.38 38.47
C GLY A 58 -26.18 36.88 38.66
N LEU A 59 -25.20 36.14 38.14
CA LEU A 59 -24.63 34.98 38.86
C LEU A 59 -23.18 34.81 38.38
N GLY A 60 -22.27 34.91 39.35
CA GLY A 60 -20.82 34.84 39.13
C GLY A 60 -20.35 33.54 38.51
N GLY A 61 -20.32 33.53 37.18
CA GLY A 61 -19.64 32.51 36.40
C GLY A 61 -18.13 32.77 36.40
N ARG A 62 -17.34 31.88 36.98
CA ARG A 62 -15.88 31.88 36.83
C ARG A 62 -15.54 32.04 35.34
N PRO A 63 -14.69 33.03 34.98
CA PRO A 63 -14.27 33.17 33.60
C PRO A 63 -13.62 31.88 33.14
N ALA A 64 -14.13 31.31 32.05
CA ALA A 64 -13.50 30.19 31.38
C ALA A 64 -12.01 30.52 31.12
N PRO A 65 -11.07 29.62 31.41
CA PRO A 65 -9.66 29.87 31.19
C PRO A 65 -9.48 30.31 29.73
N PRO A 66 -8.68 31.38 29.46
CA PRO A 66 -8.48 31.90 28.12
C PRO A 66 -8.02 30.75 27.24
N GLY A 67 -8.83 30.39 26.24
CA GLY A 67 -8.51 29.39 25.25
C GLY A 67 -7.15 29.75 24.65
N ARG A 68 -6.14 28.88 24.84
CA ARG A 68 -4.83 29.07 24.20
C ARG A 68 -5.07 29.35 22.72
N PRO A 69 -4.49 30.44 22.17
CA PRO A 69 -4.66 30.73 20.75
C PRO A 69 -4.25 29.51 19.97
N LEU A 70 -5.17 28.99 19.15
CA LEU A 70 -4.88 27.94 18.16
C LEU A 70 -3.86 28.55 17.20
N VAL A 71 -2.57 28.22 17.41
CA VAL A 71 -1.51 28.67 16.51
C VAL A 71 -1.85 28.08 15.17
N ARG A 72 -2.34 28.92 14.25
CA ARG A 72 -2.62 28.54 12.87
C ARG A 72 -1.34 27.98 12.28
N PHE A 73 -1.34 26.71 11.84
CA PHE A 73 -0.28 26.18 11.00
C PHE A 73 -0.32 26.98 9.69
N ARG A 74 0.56 27.94 9.58
CA ARG A 74 0.87 28.63 8.32
C ARG A 74 2.21 28.09 7.89
N SER A 75 2.27 27.46 6.71
CA SER A 75 3.55 27.04 6.13
C SER A 75 4.48 28.26 6.11
N SER A 76 5.62 28.14 6.75
CA SER A 76 6.61 29.22 6.78
C SER A 76 7.70 28.90 5.75
N ARG A 77 8.43 29.91 5.29
CA ARG A 77 9.57 29.69 4.39
C ARG A 77 10.51 28.57 4.88
N PRO A 78 10.90 28.47 6.19
CA PRO A 78 11.71 27.36 6.67
C PRO A 78 11.04 25.98 6.59
N ASP A 79 9.70 25.87 6.69
CA ASP A 79 9.00 24.60 6.51
C ASP A 79 9.07 24.16 5.03
N LEU A 80 8.86 25.10 4.10
CA LEU A 80 8.93 24.83 2.65
C LEU A 80 10.35 24.43 2.22
N LEU A 81 11.37 25.16 2.70
CA LEU A 81 12.77 24.84 2.37
C LEU A 81 13.18 23.46 2.91
N LEU A 82 12.84 23.14 4.16
CA LEU A 82 13.18 21.84 4.74
C LEU A 82 12.44 20.71 4.03
N CYS A 83 11.14 20.86 3.79
CA CYS A 83 10.35 19.85 3.07
C CYS A 83 10.86 19.68 1.64
N GLY A 84 11.13 20.77 0.93
CA GLY A 84 11.64 20.74 -0.44
C GLY A 84 13.03 20.11 -0.56
N ALA A 85 13.94 20.41 0.37
CA ALA A 85 15.28 19.80 0.40
C ALA A 85 15.19 18.28 0.67
N LEU A 86 14.37 17.86 1.64
CA LEU A 86 14.14 16.44 1.91
C LEU A 86 13.52 15.73 0.71
N LEU A 87 12.53 16.36 0.08
CA LEU A 87 11.86 15.79 -1.09
C LEU A 87 12.84 15.58 -2.26
N LEU A 88 13.72 16.56 -2.50
CA LEU A 88 14.74 16.43 -3.54
C LEU A 88 15.65 15.21 -3.28
N VAL A 89 16.12 15.04 -2.04
CA VAL A 89 16.97 13.91 -1.66
C VAL A 89 16.21 12.58 -1.78
N ILE A 90 14.96 12.52 -1.28
CA ILE A 90 14.11 11.33 -1.34
C ILE A 90 13.89 10.90 -2.80
N VAL A 91 13.47 11.82 -3.66
CA VAL A 91 13.22 11.52 -5.07
C VAL A 91 14.51 11.10 -5.78
N ALA A 92 15.64 11.74 -5.48
CA ALA A 92 16.93 11.36 -6.05
C ALA A 92 17.36 9.95 -5.64
N VAL A 93 17.25 9.61 -4.35
CA VAL A 93 17.61 8.28 -3.83
C VAL A 93 16.65 7.21 -4.36
N GLN A 94 15.35 7.45 -4.33
CA GLN A 94 14.37 6.46 -4.79
C GLN A 94 14.36 6.29 -6.31
N GLY A 95 14.63 7.35 -7.08
CA GLY A 95 14.68 7.30 -8.54
C GLY A 95 15.97 6.69 -9.10
N TRP A 96 17.07 6.73 -8.34
CA TRP A 96 18.33 6.18 -8.80
C TRP A 96 18.26 4.64 -8.88
N ASN A 97 18.64 4.06 -10.02
CA ASN A 97 18.65 2.61 -10.26
C ASN A 97 17.28 1.91 -10.12
N ILE A 98 16.17 2.63 -10.22
CA ILE A 98 14.81 2.13 -9.94
C ILE A 98 14.37 1.01 -10.90
N THR A 99 14.86 1.02 -12.14
CA THR A 99 14.57 0.01 -13.17
C THR A 99 15.35 -1.29 -13.00
N HIS A 100 16.44 -1.27 -12.23
CA HIS A 100 17.33 -2.43 -12.05
C HIS A 100 17.11 -3.15 -10.71
N PHE A 101 16.57 -2.45 -9.70
CA PHE A 101 16.35 -2.99 -8.37
C PHE A 101 15.14 -2.33 -7.69
N PRO A 102 14.31 -3.05 -6.94
CA PRO A 102 14.38 -4.49 -6.61
C PRO A 102 14.01 -5.41 -7.78
N THR A 103 14.07 -6.73 -7.55
CA THR A 103 13.57 -7.74 -8.51
C THR A 103 12.12 -7.45 -8.87
N LEU A 104 11.73 -7.63 -10.13
CA LEU A 104 10.35 -7.48 -10.57
C LEU A 104 9.45 -8.48 -9.83
N SER A 105 8.28 -8.02 -9.46
CA SER A 105 7.28 -8.76 -8.71
C SER A 105 6.05 -9.03 -9.59
N ASP A 106 5.42 -10.20 -9.42
CA ASP A 106 4.18 -10.55 -10.13
C ASP A 106 3.06 -9.53 -9.85
N ASP A 107 2.93 -9.09 -8.60
CA ASP A 107 1.95 -8.06 -8.22
C ASP A 107 2.12 -6.76 -9.02
N GLU A 108 3.36 -6.34 -9.31
CA GLU A 108 3.61 -5.16 -10.16
C GLU A 108 3.14 -5.39 -11.59
N GLY A 109 3.41 -6.59 -12.13
CA GLY A 109 2.97 -7.01 -13.45
C GLY A 109 1.45 -7.03 -13.55
N THR A 110 0.79 -7.68 -12.59
CA THR A 110 -0.67 -7.74 -12.47
C THR A 110 -1.29 -6.34 -12.48
N TYR A 111 -0.83 -5.45 -11.59
CA TYR A 111 -1.43 -4.12 -11.46
C TYR A 111 -1.20 -3.26 -12.70
N LEU A 112 -0.02 -3.37 -13.31
CA LEU A 112 0.29 -2.60 -14.51
C LEU A 112 -0.44 -3.13 -15.75
N ALA A 113 -0.61 -4.46 -15.89
CA ALA A 113 -1.40 -5.06 -16.97
C ALA A 113 -2.89 -4.67 -16.86
N GLN A 114 -3.45 -4.61 -15.66
CA GLN A 114 -4.79 -4.11 -15.41
C GLN A 114 -4.91 -2.61 -15.77
N ALA A 115 -3.90 -1.80 -15.43
CA ALA A 115 -3.85 -0.39 -15.82
C ALA A 115 -3.75 -0.21 -17.34
N TRP A 116 -2.96 -1.04 -18.00
CA TRP A 116 -2.85 -1.09 -19.46
C TRP A 116 -4.20 -1.44 -20.11
N ALA A 117 -4.91 -2.47 -19.63
CA ALA A 117 -6.23 -2.85 -20.14
C ALA A 117 -7.25 -1.69 -20.06
N VAL A 118 -7.23 -0.93 -18.95
CA VAL A 118 -8.05 0.28 -18.80
C VAL A 118 -7.66 1.35 -19.86
N GLN A 119 -6.37 1.55 -20.12
CA GLN A 119 -5.90 2.52 -21.13
C GLN A 119 -6.27 2.11 -22.55
N GLN A 120 -6.30 0.81 -22.86
CA GLN A 120 -6.71 0.28 -24.15
C GLN A 120 -8.25 0.26 -24.36
N GLY A 121 -9.02 0.57 -23.32
CA GLY A 121 -10.48 0.53 -23.38
C GLY A 121 -11.08 -0.86 -23.11
N GLU A 122 -10.26 -1.84 -22.75
CA GLU A 122 -10.67 -3.23 -22.43
C GLU A 122 -11.33 -3.33 -21.03
N GLY A 123 -11.25 -2.27 -20.24
CA GLY A 123 -11.84 -2.23 -18.91
C GLY A 123 -11.23 -3.26 -17.95
N LEU A 124 -12.07 -4.10 -17.34
CA LEU A 124 -11.66 -5.21 -16.50
C LEU A 124 -11.71 -6.51 -17.32
N ALA A 125 -10.74 -6.70 -18.19
CA ALA A 125 -10.65 -7.88 -19.04
C ALA A 125 -10.28 -9.13 -18.22
N HIS A 126 -10.92 -10.29 -18.51
CA HIS A 126 -10.69 -11.55 -17.79
C HIS A 126 -9.22 -12.00 -17.83
N TYR A 127 -8.46 -11.66 -18.86
CA TYR A 127 -7.06 -12.04 -18.97
C TYR A 127 -6.12 -11.17 -18.09
N THR A 128 -6.58 -10.01 -17.60
CA THR A 128 -5.82 -9.15 -16.69
C THR A 128 -6.45 -8.98 -15.31
N TYR A 129 -7.76 -9.25 -15.14
CA TYR A 129 -8.51 -8.98 -13.92
C TYR A 129 -8.96 -10.24 -13.19
N TRP A 130 -9.01 -10.19 -11.87
CA TRP A 130 -9.25 -11.34 -11.01
C TRP A 130 -10.17 -11.06 -9.79
N TYR A 131 -10.67 -9.86 -9.58
CA TYR A 131 -11.32 -9.39 -8.34
C TYR A 131 -10.44 -9.51 -7.09
N ASP A 132 -9.11 -9.58 -7.26
CA ASP A 132 -8.12 -9.65 -6.18
C ASP A 132 -8.15 -8.43 -5.26
N HIS A 133 -8.37 -7.25 -5.85
CA HIS A 133 -8.51 -5.97 -5.15
C HIS A 133 -9.59 -5.09 -5.79
N PRO A 134 -10.09 -4.05 -5.07
CA PRO A 134 -10.98 -3.06 -5.68
C PRO A 134 -10.30 -2.32 -6.85
N PRO A 135 -11.02 -2.04 -7.96
CA PRO A 135 -10.40 -1.59 -9.22
C PRO A 135 -9.86 -0.16 -9.21
N LEU A 136 -10.18 0.66 -8.19
CA LEU A 136 -9.76 2.06 -8.17
C LEU A 136 -8.23 2.23 -8.12
N GLY A 137 -7.51 1.23 -7.60
CA GLY A 137 -6.05 1.25 -7.53
C GLY A 137 -5.41 1.30 -8.91
N TRP A 138 -5.71 0.38 -9.79
CA TRP A 138 -5.15 0.35 -11.15
C TRP A 138 -5.80 1.37 -12.10
N ILE A 139 -7.04 1.82 -11.85
CA ILE A 139 -7.59 2.98 -12.56
C ILE A 139 -6.74 4.24 -12.29
N GLN A 140 -6.33 4.45 -11.05
CA GLN A 140 -5.39 5.53 -10.71
C GLN A 140 -4.01 5.30 -11.33
N LEU A 141 -3.52 4.06 -11.30
CA LEU A 141 -2.26 3.69 -11.93
C LEU A 141 -2.31 3.93 -13.44
N ALA A 142 -3.44 3.60 -14.11
CA ALA A 142 -3.65 3.92 -15.51
C ALA A 142 -3.52 5.43 -15.77
N GLY A 143 -4.08 6.27 -14.92
CA GLY A 143 -3.91 7.73 -15.00
C GLY A 143 -2.46 8.19 -14.77
N LEU A 144 -1.75 7.59 -13.81
CA LEU A 144 -0.36 7.93 -13.49
C LEU A 144 0.62 7.53 -14.60
N THR A 145 0.37 6.41 -15.28
CA THR A 145 1.22 5.87 -16.34
C THR A 145 0.84 6.37 -17.73
N TYR A 146 -0.34 6.99 -17.89
CA TYR A 146 -0.85 7.43 -19.18
C TYR A 146 0.06 8.42 -19.89
N LEU A 147 0.51 9.48 -19.20
CA LEU A 147 1.39 10.48 -19.83
C LEU A 147 2.75 9.90 -20.24
N PRO A 148 3.47 9.16 -19.39
CA PRO A 148 4.69 8.48 -19.81
C PRO A 148 4.50 7.55 -20.98
N SER A 149 3.45 6.72 -21.01
CA SER A 149 3.18 5.77 -22.09
C SER A 149 2.76 6.44 -23.39
N LEU A 150 2.15 7.63 -23.34
CA LEU A 150 1.78 8.39 -24.54
C LEU A 150 3.02 8.90 -25.31
N PHE A 151 4.10 9.27 -24.60
CA PHE A 151 5.33 9.77 -25.21
C PHE A 151 6.32 8.66 -25.57
N VAL A 152 6.33 7.58 -24.81
CA VAL A 152 7.21 6.43 -24.98
C VAL A 152 6.40 5.16 -24.70
N PRO A 153 5.63 4.67 -25.70
CA PRO A 153 4.77 3.49 -25.53
C PRO A 153 5.52 2.25 -25.05
N GLU A 154 6.77 2.06 -25.51
CA GLU A 154 7.63 0.93 -25.11
C GLU A 154 7.98 0.94 -23.61
N TRP A 155 7.75 2.06 -22.91
CA TRP A 155 7.94 2.13 -21.47
C TRP A 155 6.80 1.51 -20.65
N MET A 156 5.67 1.14 -21.28
CA MET A 156 4.55 0.51 -20.58
C MET A 156 4.88 -0.94 -20.19
N THR A 157 6.00 -1.12 -19.50
CA THR A 157 6.44 -2.36 -18.85
C THR A 157 6.84 -2.06 -17.40
N VAL A 158 6.97 -3.09 -16.57
CA VAL A 158 7.08 -2.92 -15.11
C VAL A 158 8.27 -2.05 -14.72
N ALA A 159 9.47 -2.36 -15.22
CA ALA A 159 10.68 -1.67 -14.78
C ALA A 159 10.66 -0.14 -15.06
N PRO A 160 10.36 0.35 -16.27
CA PRO A 160 10.26 1.79 -16.53
C PRO A 160 9.10 2.46 -15.80
N MET A 161 7.94 1.80 -15.69
CA MET A 161 6.75 2.41 -15.05
C MET A 161 6.89 2.58 -13.54
N ARG A 162 7.89 1.98 -12.90
CA ARG A 162 8.26 2.29 -11.50
C ARG A 162 8.53 3.79 -11.27
N PHE A 163 8.95 4.55 -12.30
CA PHE A 163 9.09 6.00 -12.19
C PHE A 163 7.78 6.71 -11.82
N SER A 164 6.62 6.14 -12.14
CA SER A 164 5.31 6.68 -11.73
C SER A 164 5.15 6.71 -10.21
N MET A 165 5.78 5.76 -9.48
CA MET A 165 5.74 5.68 -8.03
C MET A 165 6.51 6.80 -7.34
N LEU A 166 7.45 7.46 -8.02
CA LEU A 166 8.14 8.64 -7.45
C LEU A 166 7.17 9.78 -7.14
N ALA A 167 6.15 9.98 -7.99
CA ALA A 167 5.12 10.99 -7.73
C ALA A 167 4.29 10.63 -6.48
N VAL A 168 3.94 9.35 -6.31
CA VAL A 168 3.19 8.84 -5.15
C VAL A 168 4.02 8.96 -3.87
N SER A 169 5.30 8.56 -3.91
CA SER A 169 6.22 8.66 -2.78
C SER A 169 6.49 10.12 -2.38
N ALA A 170 6.66 11.00 -3.37
CA ALA A 170 6.82 12.43 -3.17
C ALA A 170 5.59 13.04 -2.48
N ALA A 171 4.38 12.73 -2.98
CA ALA A 171 3.12 13.21 -2.39
C ALA A 171 2.95 12.67 -0.96
N SER A 172 3.23 11.38 -0.73
CA SER A 172 3.17 10.76 0.59
C SER A 172 4.13 11.42 1.58
N SER A 173 5.37 11.72 1.15
CA SER A 173 6.38 12.41 1.95
C SER A 173 5.94 13.83 2.34
N VAL A 174 5.37 14.58 1.40
CA VAL A 174 4.80 15.92 1.67
C VAL A 174 3.63 15.81 2.65
N LEU A 175 2.70 14.89 2.43
CA LEU A 175 1.55 14.67 3.31
C LEU A 175 1.98 14.28 4.72
N LEU A 176 3.00 13.42 4.85
CA LEU A 176 3.55 13.03 6.15
C LEU A 176 4.19 14.22 6.88
N TYR A 177 4.96 15.06 6.18
CA TYR A 177 5.50 16.30 6.74
C TYR A 177 4.38 17.23 7.24
N VAL A 178 3.36 17.45 6.39
CA VAL A 178 2.20 18.30 6.73
C VAL A 178 1.44 17.72 7.92
N LEU A 179 1.20 16.39 7.93
CA LEU A 179 0.54 15.71 9.05
C LEU A 179 1.31 15.88 10.35
N ALA A 180 2.62 15.64 10.34
CA ALA A 180 3.48 15.83 11.50
C ALA A 180 3.38 17.25 12.06
N ARG A 181 3.39 18.27 11.19
CA ARG A 181 3.25 19.67 11.57
C ARG A 181 1.85 19.99 12.09
N ARG A 182 0.78 19.43 11.50
CA ARG A 182 -0.61 19.57 12.00
C ARG A 182 -0.82 18.92 13.36
N LEU A 183 -0.07 17.86 13.65
CA LEU A 183 -0.05 17.16 14.95
C LEU A 183 0.93 17.79 15.96
N TRP A 184 1.36 19.04 15.72
CA TRP A 184 2.18 19.88 16.61
C TRP A 184 3.62 19.41 16.82
N LEU A 185 4.16 18.56 15.94
CA LEU A 185 5.57 18.22 15.99
C LEU A 185 6.44 19.44 15.59
N PRO A 186 7.58 19.64 16.26
CA PRO A 186 8.55 20.64 15.83
C PRO A 186 9.12 20.30 14.45
N ARG A 187 9.64 21.28 13.72
CA ARG A 187 10.19 21.10 12.35
C ARG A 187 11.17 19.97 12.25
N TRP A 188 12.11 19.89 13.20
CA TRP A 188 13.11 18.83 13.21
C TRP A 188 12.49 17.42 13.30
N ALA A 189 11.43 17.25 14.11
CA ALA A 189 10.75 15.97 14.24
C ALA A 189 9.87 15.65 13.02
N ALA A 190 9.25 16.67 12.39
CA ALA A 190 8.56 16.50 11.13
C ALA A 190 9.55 16.10 10.02
N GLY A 191 10.70 16.80 9.93
CA GLY A 191 11.77 16.43 9.01
C GLY A 191 12.32 15.03 9.26
N LEU A 192 12.51 14.65 10.53
CA LEU A 192 12.94 13.31 10.90
C LEU A 192 11.91 12.24 10.46
N ALA A 193 10.62 12.45 10.71
CA ALA A 193 9.58 11.51 10.24
C ALA A 193 9.61 11.34 8.73
N THR A 194 9.74 12.44 7.98
CA THR A 194 9.80 12.42 6.52
C THR A 194 11.08 11.73 6.01
N ALA A 195 12.24 12.00 6.64
CA ALA A 195 13.50 11.34 6.30
C ALA A 195 13.47 9.83 6.61
N LEU A 196 12.93 9.44 7.77
CA LEU A 196 12.76 8.03 8.14
C LEU A 196 11.86 7.30 7.12
N PHE A 197 10.76 7.92 6.70
CA PHE A 197 9.84 7.33 5.74
C PHE A 197 10.43 7.26 4.32
N GLY A 198 11.15 8.29 3.88
CA GLY A 198 11.60 8.37 2.49
C GLY A 198 12.98 7.75 2.22
N LEU A 199 13.82 7.58 3.28
CA LEU A 199 15.22 7.16 3.15
C LEU A 199 15.57 5.89 3.94
N SER A 200 14.62 5.26 4.65
CA SER A 200 14.82 3.93 5.22
C SER A 200 15.02 2.92 4.09
N PRO A 201 16.03 2.02 4.13
CA PRO A 201 16.24 1.02 3.09
C PRO A 201 15.01 0.16 2.83
N LEU A 202 14.27 -0.23 3.86
CA LEU A 202 13.00 -0.94 3.73
C LEU A 202 11.98 -0.12 2.94
N SER A 203 11.90 1.17 3.22
CA SER A 203 11.01 2.10 2.53
C SER A 203 11.46 2.36 1.09
N VAL A 204 12.77 2.53 0.87
CA VAL A 204 13.34 2.74 -0.47
C VAL A 204 13.06 1.55 -1.38
N VAL A 205 13.22 0.32 -0.91
CA VAL A 205 12.90 -0.89 -1.68
C VAL A 205 11.41 -0.91 -2.02
N LEU A 206 10.52 -0.86 -1.02
CA LEU A 206 9.09 -1.09 -1.21
C LEU A 206 8.34 0.09 -1.88
N GLN A 207 8.82 1.33 -1.76
CA GLN A 207 8.17 2.47 -2.40
C GLN A 207 8.53 2.63 -3.88
N ARG A 208 9.55 1.94 -4.37
CA ARG A 208 9.91 1.88 -5.79
C ARG A 208 8.98 0.96 -6.58
N GLU A 209 8.45 -0.08 -5.93
CA GLU A 209 7.61 -1.08 -6.55
C GLU A 209 6.19 -0.56 -6.80
N ILE A 210 5.57 -1.02 -7.88
CA ILE A 210 4.22 -0.61 -8.29
C ILE A 210 3.18 -1.35 -7.41
N PHE A 211 3.21 -1.07 -6.09
CA PHE A 211 2.22 -1.62 -5.17
C PHE A 211 1.07 -0.65 -4.94
N LEU A 212 -0.16 -1.16 -5.00
CA LEU A 212 -1.38 -0.41 -4.68
C LEU A 212 -1.36 0.14 -3.25
N ASP A 213 -0.64 -0.54 -2.35
CA ASP A 213 -0.40 -0.10 -0.97
C ASP A 213 0.24 1.28 -0.91
N ASN A 214 1.18 1.61 -1.81
CA ASN A 214 1.81 2.92 -1.89
C ASN A 214 0.80 4.03 -2.22
N ILE A 215 -0.10 3.78 -3.19
CA ILE A 215 -1.16 4.72 -3.59
C ILE A 215 -2.19 4.84 -2.46
N ALA A 216 -2.58 3.73 -1.83
CA ALA A 216 -3.53 3.70 -0.73
C ALA A 216 -3.00 4.46 0.50
N VAL A 217 -1.71 4.33 0.82
CA VAL A 217 -1.01 5.09 1.87
C VAL A 217 -1.07 6.59 1.61
N MET A 218 -0.85 7.03 0.38
CA MET A 218 -0.95 8.44 0.00
C MET A 218 -2.35 9.00 0.34
N TRP A 219 -3.42 8.29 -0.06
CA TRP A 219 -4.78 8.70 0.25
C TRP A 219 -5.11 8.65 1.73
N MET A 220 -4.62 7.63 2.45
CA MET A 220 -4.81 7.53 3.90
C MET A 220 -4.09 8.65 4.63
N LEU A 221 -2.87 9.03 4.24
CA LEU A 221 -2.17 10.20 4.78
C LEU A 221 -2.94 11.50 4.51
N LEU A 222 -3.54 11.66 3.33
CA LEU A 222 -4.43 12.79 3.03
C LEU A 222 -5.64 12.78 3.96
N ALA A 223 -6.27 11.62 4.19
CA ALA A 223 -7.38 11.47 5.12
C ALA A 223 -7.00 11.90 6.54
N PHE A 224 -5.84 11.47 7.05
CA PHE A 224 -5.33 11.90 8.35
C PHE A 224 -5.00 13.40 8.38
N CYS A 225 -4.44 13.96 7.32
CA CYS A 225 -4.20 15.39 7.19
C CYS A 225 -5.51 16.19 7.29
N LEU A 226 -6.55 15.74 6.60
CA LEU A 226 -7.87 16.38 6.62
C LEU A 226 -8.56 16.22 7.99
N ALA A 227 -8.47 15.02 8.59
CA ALA A 227 -8.98 14.77 9.94
C ALA A 227 -8.31 15.65 11.01
N ALA A 228 -6.99 15.90 10.87
CA ALA A 228 -6.22 16.78 11.73
C ALA A 228 -6.33 18.27 11.33
N SER A 229 -7.48 18.71 10.83
CA SER A 229 -7.73 20.07 10.35
C SER A 229 -7.46 21.13 11.44
N PRO A 230 -6.56 22.09 11.21
CA PRO A 230 -6.27 23.15 12.18
C PRO A 230 -7.48 24.07 12.45
N ASN A 231 -8.30 24.28 11.42
CA ASN A 231 -9.46 25.16 11.45
C ASN A 231 -10.76 24.43 11.81
N ARG A 232 -10.72 23.10 11.96
CA ARG A 232 -11.88 22.26 12.31
C ARG A 232 -13.08 22.44 11.37
N HIS A 233 -12.84 22.71 10.08
CA HIS A 233 -13.91 22.85 9.10
C HIS A 233 -14.61 21.51 8.88
N LEU A 234 -15.94 21.50 8.84
CA LEU A 234 -16.73 20.28 8.60
C LEU A 234 -16.40 19.62 7.26
N TRP A 235 -16.22 20.42 6.21
CA TRP A 235 -15.91 19.89 4.89
C TRP A 235 -14.55 19.16 4.84
N HIS A 236 -13.55 19.54 5.69
CA HIS A 236 -12.31 18.77 5.81
C HIS A 236 -12.55 17.37 6.37
N HIS A 237 -13.46 17.25 7.35
CA HIS A 237 -13.80 15.93 7.90
C HIS A 237 -14.59 15.07 6.90
N PHE A 238 -15.51 15.68 6.14
CA PHE A 238 -16.19 15.01 5.04
C PHE A 238 -15.20 14.55 3.97
N ALA A 239 -14.32 15.44 3.50
CA ALA A 239 -13.26 15.12 2.55
C ALA A 239 -12.28 14.06 3.09
N SER A 240 -12.05 14.00 4.41
CA SER A 240 -11.29 12.92 5.06
C SER A 240 -11.98 11.56 4.87
N GLY A 241 -13.31 11.51 4.95
CA GLY A 241 -14.09 10.30 4.66
C GLY A 241 -13.97 9.87 3.19
N LEU A 242 -14.03 10.82 2.25
CA LEU A 242 -13.81 10.54 0.82
C LEU A 242 -12.40 10.00 0.55
N ALA A 243 -11.37 10.66 1.10
CA ALA A 243 -10.00 10.21 0.94
C ALA A 243 -9.76 8.82 1.57
N ALA A 244 -10.40 8.52 2.71
CA ALA A 244 -10.35 7.21 3.33
C ALA A 244 -11.05 6.14 2.46
N ALA A 245 -12.20 6.46 1.85
CA ALA A 245 -12.87 5.58 0.90
C ALA A 245 -11.98 5.29 -0.32
N THR A 246 -11.34 6.31 -0.87
CA THR A 246 -10.40 6.15 -1.98
C THR A 246 -9.23 5.24 -1.57
N ALA A 247 -8.68 5.40 -0.36
CA ALA A 247 -7.63 4.51 0.14
C ALA A 247 -8.11 3.05 0.22
N VAL A 248 -9.32 2.81 0.73
CA VAL A 248 -9.91 1.47 0.86
C VAL A 248 -10.22 0.85 -0.51
N LEU A 249 -10.75 1.65 -1.46
CA LEU A 249 -11.02 1.20 -2.82
C LEU A 249 -9.75 1.07 -3.68
N THR A 250 -8.62 1.55 -3.20
CA THR A 250 -7.30 1.29 -3.79
C THR A 250 -6.71 0.00 -3.23
N LYS A 251 -6.84 -0.22 -1.91
CA LYS A 251 -6.39 -1.44 -1.22
C LYS A 251 -7.29 -1.66 -0.01
N GLU A 252 -8.09 -2.72 -0.04
CA GLU A 252 -9.13 -3.02 0.98
C GLU A 252 -8.55 -3.19 2.39
N THR A 253 -7.29 -3.61 2.51
CA THR A 253 -6.60 -3.76 3.79
C THR A 253 -6.48 -2.45 4.57
N MET A 254 -6.63 -1.29 3.93
CA MET A 254 -6.71 0.02 4.60
C MET A 254 -7.94 0.18 5.52
N LEU A 255 -8.97 -0.69 5.42
CA LEU A 255 -10.10 -0.73 6.34
C LEU A 255 -9.66 -0.83 7.81
N VAL A 256 -8.59 -1.57 8.10
CA VAL A 256 -8.09 -1.77 9.47
C VAL A 256 -7.57 -0.49 10.12
N VAL A 257 -7.23 0.53 9.31
CA VAL A 257 -6.71 1.83 9.79
C VAL A 257 -7.84 2.81 10.13
N LEU A 258 -9.07 2.58 9.66
CA LEU A 258 -10.20 3.50 9.88
C LEU A 258 -10.48 3.83 11.36
N PRO A 259 -10.42 2.90 12.33
CA PRO A 259 -10.60 3.24 13.74
C PRO A 259 -9.60 4.29 14.23
N ALA A 260 -8.35 4.22 13.79
CA ALA A 260 -7.31 5.19 14.13
C ALA A 260 -7.56 6.57 13.50
N LEU A 261 -8.05 6.60 12.26
CA LEU A 261 -8.50 7.81 11.59
C LEU A 261 -9.66 8.47 12.35
N LEU A 262 -10.67 7.69 12.75
CA LEU A 262 -11.81 8.18 13.53
C LEU A 262 -11.38 8.76 14.89
N VAL A 263 -10.42 8.13 15.57
CA VAL A 263 -9.82 8.70 16.80
C VAL A 263 -9.16 10.03 16.52
N THR A 264 -8.42 10.17 15.41
CA THR A 264 -7.81 11.46 15.01
C THR A 264 -8.87 12.51 14.75
N MET A 265 -9.89 12.18 13.96
CA MET A 265 -11.00 13.07 13.64
C MET A 265 -11.76 13.50 14.90
N TRP A 266 -12.10 12.56 15.78
CA TRP A 266 -12.77 12.82 17.05
C TRP A 266 -12.01 13.80 17.94
N ARG A 267 -10.69 13.72 17.96
CA ARG A 267 -9.84 14.60 18.77
C ARG A 267 -9.65 15.99 18.18
N HIS A 268 -9.74 16.13 16.86
CA HIS A 268 -9.48 17.39 16.16
C HIS A 268 -10.78 18.11 15.71
N SER A 269 -11.94 17.49 15.86
CA SER A 269 -13.24 18.13 15.59
C SER A 269 -13.64 19.10 16.68
N HIS A 270 -14.54 20.05 16.36
CA HIS A 270 -15.19 20.91 17.35
C HIS A 270 -16.15 20.07 18.21
N ARG A 271 -16.25 20.38 19.50
CA ARG A 271 -17.04 19.57 20.45
C ARG A 271 -18.51 19.44 20.02
N ASP A 272 -19.12 20.52 19.57
CA ASP A 272 -20.55 20.58 19.25
C ASP A 272 -20.89 19.90 17.92
N THR A 273 -19.95 19.89 16.97
CA THR A 273 -20.15 19.29 15.64
C THR A 273 -19.46 17.94 15.46
N ARG A 274 -18.81 17.42 16.50
CA ARG A 274 -17.99 16.19 16.44
C ARG A 274 -18.75 14.98 15.93
N LYS A 275 -19.97 14.74 16.48
CA LYS A 275 -20.79 13.60 16.06
C LYS A 275 -21.16 13.73 14.59
N PHE A 276 -21.59 14.92 14.17
CA PHE A 276 -21.94 15.20 12.79
C PHE A 276 -20.75 15.03 11.83
N ALA A 277 -19.58 15.52 12.20
CA ALA A 277 -18.35 15.36 11.42
C ALA A 277 -17.98 13.87 11.22
N VAL A 278 -18.01 13.09 12.30
CA VAL A 278 -17.69 11.65 12.25
C VAL A 278 -18.76 10.89 11.46
N THR A 279 -20.04 11.11 11.73
CA THR A 279 -21.13 10.45 10.98
C THR A 279 -21.05 10.76 9.49
N GLY A 280 -20.88 12.06 9.13
CA GLY A 280 -20.73 12.45 7.72
C GLY A 280 -19.55 11.80 7.02
N ALA A 281 -18.40 11.70 7.69
CA ALA A 281 -17.22 11.03 7.14
C ALA A 281 -17.44 9.51 6.98
N VAL A 282 -18.03 8.86 7.97
CA VAL A 282 -18.35 7.42 7.92
C VAL A 282 -19.38 7.13 6.83
N THR A 283 -20.44 7.94 6.73
CA THR A 283 -21.44 7.78 5.67
C THR A 283 -20.83 7.96 4.28
N ALA A 284 -20.02 9.02 4.09
CA ALA A 284 -19.32 9.24 2.82
C ALA A 284 -18.40 8.05 2.46
N CYS A 285 -17.62 7.57 3.44
CA CYS A 285 -16.75 6.41 3.25
C CYS A 285 -17.54 5.15 2.89
N ALA A 286 -18.63 4.88 3.58
CA ALA A 286 -19.46 3.70 3.33
C ALA A 286 -20.14 3.76 1.95
N LEU A 287 -20.74 4.90 1.59
CA LEU A 287 -21.43 5.05 0.30
C LEU A 287 -20.48 4.89 -0.88
N ILE A 288 -19.28 5.48 -0.80
CA ILE A 288 -18.27 5.32 -1.84
C ILE A 288 -17.70 3.88 -1.83
N GLY A 289 -17.47 3.30 -0.65
CA GLY A 289 -16.98 1.93 -0.53
C GLY A 289 -17.92 0.89 -1.12
N LEU A 290 -19.23 1.11 -1.04
CA LEU A 290 -20.26 0.25 -1.66
C LEU A 290 -20.23 0.27 -3.20
N SER A 291 -19.53 1.19 -3.84
CA SER A 291 -19.39 1.21 -5.31
C SER A 291 -18.73 -0.05 -5.84
N TYR A 292 -17.83 -0.70 -5.09
CA TYR A 292 -17.15 -1.92 -5.52
C TYR A 292 -18.08 -3.12 -5.63
N PRO A 293 -18.80 -3.53 -4.57
CA PRO A 293 -19.78 -4.62 -4.72
C PRO A 293 -20.94 -4.25 -5.67
N LEU A 294 -21.31 -2.97 -5.77
CA LEU A 294 -22.28 -2.53 -6.75
C LEU A 294 -21.79 -2.72 -8.18
N TYR A 295 -20.53 -2.40 -8.45
CA TYR A 295 -19.89 -2.62 -9.75
C TYR A 295 -19.93 -4.12 -10.13
N ALA A 296 -19.50 -5.00 -9.23
CA ALA A 296 -19.55 -6.45 -9.45
C ALA A 296 -21.01 -6.94 -9.69
N LEU A 297 -21.98 -6.38 -8.96
CA LEU A 297 -23.41 -6.70 -9.16
C LEU A 297 -23.89 -6.29 -10.56
N LEU A 298 -23.53 -5.08 -11.03
CA LEU A 298 -23.96 -4.58 -12.35
C LEU A 298 -23.35 -5.39 -13.50
N ASN A 299 -22.15 -5.95 -13.31
CA ASN A 299 -21.52 -6.86 -14.28
C ASN A 299 -22.05 -8.31 -14.21
N GLY A 300 -22.91 -8.63 -13.24
CA GLY A 300 -23.36 -10.01 -13.01
C GLY A 300 -22.29 -10.91 -12.37
N GLU A 301 -21.21 -10.33 -11.85
CA GLU A 301 -20.02 -11.01 -11.31
C GLU A 301 -19.93 -10.88 -9.77
N LEU A 302 -21.03 -10.50 -9.10
CA LEU A 302 -21.06 -10.47 -7.64
C LEU A 302 -21.01 -11.89 -7.04
N LEU A 303 -21.81 -12.80 -7.62
CA LEU A 303 -21.96 -14.19 -7.16
C LEU A 303 -21.31 -15.17 -8.13
N PRO A 304 -20.90 -16.38 -7.65
CA PRO A 304 -20.34 -17.44 -8.49
C PRO A 304 -21.28 -17.84 -9.63
N GLY A 305 -20.71 -18.27 -10.78
CA GLY A 305 -21.47 -18.84 -11.89
C GLY A 305 -21.51 -18.00 -13.17
N SER A 306 -20.85 -16.84 -13.22
CA SER A 306 -20.75 -15.99 -14.42
C SER A 306 -19.85 -16.57 -15.54
N GLY A 307 -19.10 -17.65 -15.25
CA GLY A 307 -18.07 -18.17 -16.16
C GLY A 307 -16.74 -17.42 -16.11
N HIS A 308 -16.62 -16.48 -15.20
CA HIS A 308 -15.45 -15.75 -14.78
C HIS A 308 -15.37 -15.76 -13.24
N VAL A 309 -14.24 -15.42 -12.64
CA VAL A 309 -14.10 -15.34 -11.18
C VAL A 309 -14.99 -14.22 -10.65
N SER A 310 -15.87 -14.53 -9.69
CA SER A 310 -16.75 -13.54 -9.06
C SER A 310 -16.07 -12.85 -7.88
N LEU A 311 -16.65 -11.71 -7.44
CA LEU A 311 -16.19 -11.03 -6.23
C LEU A 311 -16.28 -11.94 -4.98
N ILE A 312 -17.33 -12.75 -4.86
CA ILE A 312 -17.45 -13.68 -3.74
C ILE A 312 -16.43 -14.82 -3.84
N ASP A 313 -16.14 -15.34 -5.05
CA ASP A 313 -15.09 -16.34 -5.26
C ASP A 313 -13.73 -15.77 -4.81
N ALA A 314 -13.39 -14.55 -5.24
CA ALA A 314 -12.15 -13.89 -4.88
C ALA A 314 -12.01 -13.65 -3.38
N ILE A 315 -13.09 -13.18 -2.72
CA ILE A 315 -13.11 -13.00 -1.25
C ILE A 315 -12.92 -14.36 -0.56
N THR A 316 -13.64 -15.40 -1.01
CA THR A 316 -13.55 -16.75 -0.45
C THR A 316 -12.14 -17.31 -0.60
N TYR A 317 -11.55 -17.14 -1.78
CA TYR A 317 -10.16 -17.50 -2.05
C TYR A 317 -9.19 -16.80 -1.08
N GLN A 318 -9.28 -15.48 -0.96
CA GLN A 318 -8.41 -14.71 -0.05
C GLN A 318 -8.58 -15.10 1.42
N MET A 319 -9.81 -15.43 1.85
CA MET A 319 -10.08 -15.89 3.20
C MET A 319 -9.64 -17.34 3.44
N GLY A 320 -9.68 -18.17 2.41
CA GLY A 320 -9.29 -19.59 2.45
C GLY A 320 -7.79 -19.84 2.29
N ARG A 321 -6.99 -18.79 1.98
CA ARG A 321 -5.54 -18.94 1.84
C ARG A 321 -4.91 -19.51 3.11
N GLU A 322 -3.98 -20.45 2.93
CA GLU A 322 -3.23 -21.01 4.05
C GLU A 322 -2.55 -19.94 4.88
N GLY A 323 -2.64 -20.09 6.21
CA GLY A 323 -2.02 -19.16 7.13
C GLY A 323 -0.49 -19.25 7.06
N SER A 324 0.16 -18.10 6.93
CA SER A 324 1.63 -18.01 6.96
C SER A 324 2.24 -18.33 8.33
N GLY A 325 1.40 -18.66 9.32
CA GLY A 325 1.79 -18.97 10.70
C GLY A 325 2.12 -17.75 11.54
N PHE A 326 2.43 -17.96 12.81
CA PHE A 326 2.69 -16.87 13.73
C PHE A 326 4.06 -16.23 13.46
N ILE A 327 4.08 -14.90 13.41
CA ILE A 327 5.23 -14.10 12.98
C ILE A 327 6.51 -14.31 13.82
N LEU A 328 6.38 -14.72 15.09
CA LEU A 328 7.52 -14.99 15.96
C LEU A 328 7.94 -16.47 15.98
N THR A 329 7.21 -17.36 15.30
CA THR A 329 7.58 -18.78 15.20
C THR A 329 8.67 -18.96 14.14
N PRO A 330 9.88 -19.41 14.52
CA PRO A 330 10.94 -19.66 13.56
C PRO A 330 10.53 -20.68 12.49
N GLY A 331 10.81 -20.36 11.22
CA GLY A 331 10.47 -21.22 10.09
C GLY A 331 9.05 -21.02 9.54
N SER A 332 8.17 -20.24 10.20
CA SER A 332 6.89 -19.86 9.59
C SER A 332 7.09 -18.86 8.44
N GLY A 333 6.17 -18.83 7.46
CA GLY A 333 6.18 -17.86 6.36
C GLY A 333 6.15 -16.42 6.89
N SER A 334 5.30 -16.11 7.89
CA SER A 334 5.26 -14.79 8.52
C SER A 334 6.58 -14.42 9.22
N ASN A 335 7.31 -15.40 9.77
CA ASN A 335 8.64 -15.15 10.34
C ASN A 335 9.67 -14.82 9.24
N GLY A 336 9.57 -15.49 8.08
CA GLY A 336 10.37 -15.16 6.90
C GLY A 336 10.16 -13.70 6.47
N VAL A 337 8.90 -13.28 6.37
CA VAL A 337 8.52 -11.89 6.05
C VAL A 337 9.08 -10.90 7.09
N LEU A 338 8.93 -11.19 8.37
CA LEU A 338 9.50 -10.33 9.43
C LEU A 338 11.03 -10.22 9.31
N ARG A 339 11.71 -11.33 9.06
CA ARG A 339 13.17 -11.33 8.87
C ARG A 339 13.59 -10.50 7.66
N SER A 340 12.84 -10.57 6.57
CA SER A 340 13.05 -9.72 5.39
C SER A 340 12.91 -8.24 5.73
N TRP A 341 11.86 -7.83 6.43
CA TRP A 341 11.70 -6.44 6.87
C TRP A 341 12.85 -5.97 7.77
N LEU A 342 13.25 -6.80 8.74
CA LEU A 342 14.34 -6.48 9.67
C LEU A 342 15.73 -6.57 9.02
N TYR A 343 15.88 -7.30 7.93
CA TYR A 343 17.10 -7.33 7.13
C TYR A 343 17.37 -5.94 6.50
N TYR A 344 16.36 -5.34 5.90
CA TYR A 344 16.49 -4.01 5.31
C TYR A 344 16.59 -2.91 6.36
N ASP A 345 15.73 -2.93 7.38
CA ASP A 345 15.74 -1.91 8.44
C ASP A 345 15.19 -2.45 9.77
N THR A 346 16.03 -2.47 10.79
CA THR A 346 15.62 -2.80 12.17
C THR A 346 15.07 -1.59 12.93
N VAL A 347 15.48 -0.38 12.53
CA VAL A 347 15.23 0.84 13.30
C VAL A 347 13.81 1.33 13.14
N LEU A 348 13.33 1.42 11.91
CA LEU A 348 12.00 1.94 11.63
C LEU A 348 10.89 1.03 12.20
N PRO A 349 10.88 -0.30 11.95
CA PRO A 349 9.85 -1.18 12.52
C PRO A 349 9.89 -1.23 14.05
N LEU A 350 11.04 -1.56 14.64
CA LEU A 350 11.15 -1.75 16.09
C LEU A 350 11.08 -0.43 16.86
N GLY A 351 11.79 0.59 16.39
CA GLY A 351 11.76 1.92 16.98
C GLY A 351 10.40 2.59 16.84
N GLY A 352 9.72 2.40 15.70
CA GLY A 352 8.36 2.88 15.48
C GLY A 352 7.36 2.23 16.42
N LEU A 353 7.40 0.91 16.61
CA LEU A 353 6.55 0.21 17.58
C LEU A 353 6.82 0.67 19.01
N ALA A 354 8.08 0.81 19.41
CA ALA A 354 8.44 1.34 20.71
C ALA A 354 7.93 2.78 20.89
N GLY A 355 8.03 3.62 19.87
CA GLY A 355 7.46 4.96 19.83
C GLY A 355 5.95 4.98 19.98
N ALA A 356 5.23 4.07 19.30
CA ALA A 356 3.78 3.95 19.39
C ALA A 356 3.34 3.56 20.82
N VAL A 357 3.97 2.54 21.41
CA VAL A 357 3.72 2.12 22.80
C VAL A 357 3.99 3.27 23.77
N LEU A 358 5.13 3.95 23.66
CA LEU A 358 5.47 5.10 24.49
C LEU A 358 4.40 6.19 24.42
N LEU A 359 3.93 6.53 23.22
CA LEU A 359 2.91 7.56 23.02
C LEU A 359 1.56 7.13 23.60
N ILE A 360 1.14 5.87 23.46
CA ILE A 360 -0.12 5.39 24.05
C ILE A 360 -0.04 5.40 25.58
N VAL A 361 1.04 4.88 26.18
CA VAL A 361 1.22 4.86 27.64
C VAL A 361 1.25 6.29 28.22
N THR A 362 1.83 7.23 27.49
CA THR A 362 1.95 8.63 27.94
C THR A 362 0.81 9.54 27.47
N VAL A 363 -0.22 9.00 26.79
CA VAL A 363 -1.31 9.79 26.18
C VAL A 363 -2.04 10.72 27.16
N ARG A 364 -2.19 10.30 28.42
CA ARG A 364 -2.82 11.14 29.47
C ARG A 364 -1.91 12.26 29.98
N ARG A 365 -0.59 12.09 29.88
CA ARG A 365 0.42 12.98 30.47
C ARG A 365 1.07 13.94 29.48
N SER A 366 1.11 13.60 28.18
CA SER A 366 1.80 14.35 27.14
C SER A 366 0.82 14.95 26.12
N VAL A 367 0.99 16.24 25.79
CA VAL A 367 0.23 16.92 24.73
C VAL A 367 0.58 16.31 23.36
N THR A 368 1.86 16.04 23.13
CA THR A 368 2.35 15.40 21.90
C THR A 368 1.76 14.00 21.74
N ALA A 369 1.76 13.20 22.81
CA ALA A 369 1.18 11.86 22.80
C ALA A 369 -0.33 11.89 22.53
N ARG A 370 -1.04 12.88 23.08
CA ARG A 370 -2.46 13.07 22.77
C ARG A 370 -2.72 13.41 21.31
N ALA A 371 -1.89 14.24 20.71
CA ALA A 371 -2.03 14.63 19.31
C ALA A 371 -1.75 13.43 18.38
N LEU A 372 -0.76 12.60 18.72
CA LEU A 372 -0.34 11.43 17.92
C LEU A 372 -1.09 10.14 18.26
N ALA A 373 -2.13 10.19 19.11
CA ALA A 373 -2.82 8.96 19.54
C ALA A 373 -3.47 8.17 18.40
N GLY A 374 -3.99 8.84 17.36
CA GLY A 374 -4.52 8.17 16.17
C GLY A 374 -3.41 7.47 15.38
N PRO A 375 -2.36 8.17 14.93
CA PRO A 375 -1.23 7.51 14.25
C PRO A 375 -0.57 6.40 15.07
N ALA A 376 -0.44 6.56 16.40
CA ALA A 376 0.08 5.50 17.26
C ALA A 376 -0.86 4.27 17.29
N LEU A 377 -2.17 4.49 17.31
CA LEU A 377 -3.15 3.43 17.21
C LEU A 377 -3.09 2.73 15.84
N ALA A 378 -2.91 3.48 14.74
CA ALA A 378 -2.73 2.90 13.40
C ALA A 378 -1.52 1.96 13.35
N ALA A 379 -0.37 2.40 13.83
CA ALA A 379 0.84 1.56 13.90
C ALA A 379 0.62 0.28 14.71
N LEU A 380 -0.07 0.38 15.86
CA LEU A 380 -0.35 -0.79 16.71
C LEU A 380 -1.38 -1.74 16.09
N ILE A 381 -2.45 -1.23 15.48
CA ILE A 381 -3.45 -2.07 14.79
C ILE A 381 -2.77 -2.85 13.68
N LEU A 382 -1.98 -2.19 12.83
CA LEU A 382 -1.27 -2.83 11.73
C LEU A 382 -0.28 -3.89 12.24
N ALA A 383 0.43 -3.62 13.35
CA ALA A 383 1.30 -4.61 13.98
C ALA A 383 0.52 -5.82 14.52
N VAL A 384 -0.62 -5.60 15.19
CA VAL A 384 -1.47 -6.69 15.70
C VAL A 384 -2.03 -7.54 14.56
N VAL A 385 -2.48 -6.92 13.47
CA VAL A 385 -2.96 -7.65 12.29
C VAL A 385 -1.84 -8.48 11.65
N ALA A 386 -0.61 -7.93 11.56
CA ALA A 386 0.55 -8.68 11.07
C ALA A 386 0.93 -9.87 11.98
N MET A 387 0.62 -9.79 13.27
CA MET A 387 0.93 -10.86 14.25
C MET A 387 -0.14 -11.97 14.30
N ARG A 388 -1.25 -11.84 13.59
CA ARG A 388 -2.30 -12.87 13.57
C ARG A 388 -1.71 -14.22 13.11
N PRO A 389 -2.01 -15.34 13.78
CA PRO A 389 -1.45 -16.65 13.42
C PRO A 389 -2.14 -17.27 12.20
N SER A 390 -3.37 -16.84 11.90
CA SER A 390 -4.19 -17.30 10.79
C SER A 390 -4.18 -16.30 9.64
N GLY A 391 -4.21 -16.81 8.43
CA GLY A 391 -4.23 -16.02 7.20
C GLY A 391 -2.81 -15.71 6.68
N TYR A 392 -2.78 -15.34 5.42
CA TYR A 392 -1.57 -15.01 4.69
C TYR A 392 -1.06 -13.61 5.05
N LEU A 393 0.27 -13.47 5.25
CA LEU A 393 0.93 -12.18 5.47
C LEU A 393 1.84 -11.86 4.28
N PRO A 394 1.44 -10.96 3.37
CA PRO A 394 2.27 -10.55 2.25
C PRO A 394 3.41 -9.63 2.70
N ALA A 395 4.55 -9.69 1.99
CA ALA A 395 5.73 -8.89 2.31
C ALA A 395 5.46 -7.37 2.22
N MET A 396 4.62 -6.92 1.26
CA MET A 396 4.24 -5.52 1.08
C MET A 396 3.34 -4.96 2.17
N TYR A 397 2.77 -5.79 3.04
CA TYR A 397 1.86 -5.32 4.11
C TYR A 397 2.47 -4.23 5.01
N VAL A 398 3.79 -4.27 5.23
CA VAL A 398 4.50 -3.27 6.03
C VAL A 398 4.43 -1.87 5.44
N ILE A 399 4.23 -1.71 4.12
CA ILE A 399 4.12 -0.40 3.44
C ILE A 399 3.08 0.47 4.15
N GLN A 400 1.93 -0.13 4.52
CA GLN A 400 0.85 0.58 5.19
C GLN A 400 1.25 1.13 6.57
N ALA A 401 2.21 0.48 7.23
CA ALA A 401 2.70 0.86 8.55
C ALA A 401 3.82 1.90 8.51
N LEU A 402 4.65 1.92 7.46
CA LEU A 402 5.87 2.74 7.37
C LEU A 402 5.67 4.22 7.76
N PRO A 403 4.69 4.96 7.20
CA PRO A 403 4.54 6.38 7.54
C PRO A 403 4.10 6.59 9.00
N PHE A 404 3.27 5.70 9.52
CA PHE A 404 2.84 5.77 10.92
C PHE A 404 3.99 5.44 11.87
N LEU A 405 4.80 4.42 11.56
CA LEU A 405 5.99 4.05 12.33
C LEU A 405 7.01 5.21 12.35
N ALA A 406 7.27 5.83 11.20
CA ALA A 406 8.15 6.99 11.08
C ALA A 406 7.65 8.18 11.90
N LEU A 407 6.35 8.46 11.81
CA LEU A 407 5.70 9.56 12.53
C LEU A 407 5.73 9.37 14.05
N VAL A 408 5.45 8.15 14.54
CA VAL A 408 5.41 7.87 15.98
C VAL A 408 6.81 7.74 16.57
N LEU A 409 7.79 7.27 15.82
CA LEU A 409 9.21 7.26 16.23
C LEU A 409 9.72 8.70 16.43
N ALA A 410 9.51 9.56 15.45
CA ALA A 410 9.87 10.97 15.54
C ALA A 410 9.09 11.70 16.65
N GLY A 411 7.80 11.36 16.82
CA GLY A 411 6.95 11.88 17.88
C GLY A 411 7.38 11.42 19.27
N GLY A 412 7.81 10.17 19.41
CA GLY A 412 8.40 9.63 20.63
C GLY A 412 9.68 10.37 21.01
N ALA A 413 10.58 10.56 20.04
CA ALA A 413 11.81 11.33 20.20
C ALA A 413 11.51 12.78 20.64
N ALA A 414 10.51 13.42 20.02
CA ALA A 414 10.08 14.77 20.39
C ALA A 414 9.49 14.81 21.81
N SER A 415 8.72 13.79 22.22
CA SER A 415 8.16 13.68 23.57
C SER A 415 9.22 13.53 24.62
N VAL A 416 10.23 12.66 24.40
CA VAL A 416 11.38 12.47 25.28
C VAL A 416 12.19 13.76 25.41
N THR A 417 12.57 14.36 24.28
CA THR A 417 13.31 15.64 24.23
C THR A 417 12.58 16.71 25.04
N HIS A 418 11.27 16.81 24.84
CA HIS A 418 10.45 17.78 25.56
C HIS A 418 10.38 17.51 27.06
N ALA A 419 10.23 16.25 27.48
CA ALA A 419 10.21 15.85 28.89
C ALA A 419 11.55 16.16 29.58
N VAL A 420 12.67 15.84 28.93
CA VAL A 420 14.02 16.13 29.44
C VAL A 420 14.27 17.63 29.59
N LEU A 421 13.81 18.43 28.61
CA LEU A 421 14.02 19.88 28.64
C LEU A 421 13.02 20.63 29.54
N ARG A 422 11.77 20.12 29.75
CA ARG A 422 10.73 20.76 30.59
C ARG A 422 10.96 20.66 32.09
N ARG A 423 11.71 19.67 32.59
CA ARG A 423 12.08 19.59 34.01
C ARG A 423 12.77 20.84 34.54
N ARG A 424 12.94 21.87 33.70
CA ARG A 424 13.63 23.15 33.86
C ARG A 424 12.88 24.19 34.67
N ARG A 425 11.56 24.09 34.88
CA ARG A 425 10.75 25.21 35.41
C ARG A 425 10.36 25.14 36.88
N ALA A 426 10.74 24.10 37.58
CA ALA A 426 10.34 23.85 38.97
C ALA A 426 11.41 24.25 39.99
N GLY A 427 12.04 25.45 39.83
CA GLY A 427 12.93 26.04 40.83
C GLY A 427 14.43 25.93 40.51
N GLY A 428 15.11 27.07 40.46
CA GLY A 428 16.54 27.35 40.63
C GLY A 428 17.60 26.38 40.11
N GLU A 429 17.34 25.68 39.02
CA GLU A 429 18.26 24.62 38.54
C GLU A 429 19.59 25.23 38.07
N ARG A 430 20.72 24.66 38.55
CA ARG A 430 22.06 25.12 38.16
C ARG A 430 22.26 24.96 36.63
N ARG A 431 22.85 25.98 36.02
CA ARG A 431 23.14 26.06 34.57
C ARG A 431 23.88 24.79 34.04
N SER A 432 24.72 24.17 34.89
CA SER A 432 25.43 22.92 34.60
C SER A 432 24.50 21.73 34.31
N ARG A 433 23.40 21.57 35.05
CA ARG A 433 22.44 20.46 34.81
C ARG A 433 21.70 20.60 33.50
N VAL A 434 21.44 21.82 33.06
CA VAL A 434 20.83 22.09 31.75
C VAL A 434 21.77 21.71 30.61
N TRP A 435 23.05 22.06 30.75
CA TRP A 435 24.06 21.68 29.77
C TRP A 435 24.25 20.16 29.75
N ALA A 436 24.31 19.49 30.90
CA ALA A 436 24.42 18.03 30.99
C ALA A 436 23.27 17.31 30.25
N ARG A 437 22.01 17.79 30.40
CA ARG A 437 20.87 17.20 29.67
C ARG A 437 20.93 17.42 28.16
N ARG A 438 21.35 18.61 27.72
CA ARG A 438 21.56 18.87 26.30
C ARG A 438 22.68 18.02 25.72
N ALA A 439 23.79 17.88 26.46
CA ALA A 439 24.88 17.00 26.10
C ALA A 439 24.42 15.53 26.00
N LEU A 440 23.65 15.05 26.99
CA LEU A 440 23.07 13.70 26.95
C LEU A 440 22.18 13.49 25.71
N LEU A 441 21.28 14.44 25.39
CA LEU A 441 20.46 14.34 24.18
C LEU A 441 21.31 14.36 22.91
N GLY A 442 22.38 15.18 22.90
CA GLY A 442 23.35 15.20 21.79
C GLY A 442 24.08 13.86 21.64
N VAL A 443 24.55 13.30 22.75
CA VAL A 443 25.20 11.98 22.75
C VAL A 443 24.25 10.90 22.24
N LEU A 444 23.00 10.85 22.73
CA LEU A 444 22.01 9.89 22.28
C LEU A 444 21.70 10.04 20.78
N ALA A 445 21.58 11.29 20.28
CA ALA A 445 21.36 11.54 18.86
C ALA A 445 22.55 11.09 17.99
N VAL A 446 23.78 11.38 18.42
CA VAL A 446 25.01 10.94 17.73
C VAL A 446 25.13 9.41 17.78
N SER A 447 24.89 8.77 18.93
CA SER A 447 24.91 7.31 19.05
C SER A 447 23.88 6.65 18.13
N ALA A 448 22.67 7.21 18.07
CA ALA A 448 21.64 6.75 17.15
C ALA A 448 22.10 6.90 15.69
N ALA A 449 22.66 8.04 15.31
CA ALA A 449 23.16 8.28 13.96
C ALA A 449 24.32 7.32 13.60
N VAL A 450 25.28 7.13 14.50
CA VAL A 450 26.39 6.17 14.30
C VAL A 450 25.90 4.72 14.16
N TYR A 451 24.82 4.37 14.82
CA TYR A 451 24.20 3.05 14.70
C TYR A 451 23.41 2.89 13.39
N VAL A 452 22.63 3.91 13.01
CA VAL A 452 21.68 3.85 11.88
C VAL A 452 22.37 4.06 10.54
N LEU A 453 23.19 5.12 10.42
CA LEU A 453 23.72 5.56 9.11
C LEU A 453 24.56 4.50 8.39
N PRO A 454 25.47 3.74 9.04
CA PRO A 454 26.21 2.71 8.35
C PRO A 454 25.32 1.58 7.83
N ARG A 455 24.29 1.17 8.61
CA ARG A 455 23.36 0.12 8.23
C ARG A 455 22.47 0.54 7.08
N TRP A 456 21.98 1.78 7.11
CA TRP A 456 21.20 2.33 6.02
C TRP A 456 22.02 2.52 4.76
N TYR A 457 23.27 2.98 4.90
CA TYR A 457 24.19 3.07 3.76
C TYR A 457 24.40 1.70 3.09
N GLU A 458 24.57 0.63 3.86
CA GLU A 458 24.73 -0.73 3.33
C GLU A 458 23.45 -1.21 2.61
N GLY A 459 22.28 -1.02 3.23
CA GLY A 459 21.00 -1.38 2.63
C GLY A 459 20.68 -0.58 1.36
N ASP A 460 20.88 0.75 1.41
CA ASP A 460 20.64 1.62 0.27
C ASP A 460 21.66 1.40 -0.84
N ARG A 461 22.93 1.06 -0.50
CA ARG A 461 23.97 0.75 -1.49
C ARG A 461 23.50 -0.36 -2.43
N THR A 462 22.94 -1.45 -1.90
CA THR A 462 22.39 -2.52 -2.71
C THR A 462 21.30 -1.99 -3.65
N ALA A 463 20.37 -1.21 -3.13
CA ALA A 463 19.31 -0.60 -3.94
C ALA A 463 19.83 0.35 -5.03
N LEU A 464 21.00 0.99 -4.81
CA LEU A 464 21.58 1.96 -5.74
C LEU A 464 22.54 1.33 -6.77
N THR A 465 22.99 0.08 -6.59
CA THR A 465 24.06 -0.52 -7.41
C THR A 465 23.73 -1.91 -7.96
N ALA A 466 22.76 -2.64 -7.38
CA ALA A 466 22.43 -3.99 -7.84
C ALA A 466 21.63 -3.95 -9.15
N ASP A 467 21.80 -4.97 -9.98
CA ASP A 467 20.98 -5.25 -11.14
C ASP A 467 20.31 -6.63 -11.00
N ALA A 468 19.17 -6.64 -10.34
CA ALA A 468 18.39 -7.84 -10.12
C ALA A 468 17.47 -8.19 -11.32
N ASN A 469 17.26 -7.24 -12.23
CA ASN A 469 16.31 -7.35 -13.33
C ASN A 469 16.96 -7.73 -14.66
N ALA A 470 18.29 -7.96 -14.70
CA ALA A 470 18.98 -8.35 -15.93
C ALA A 470 18.41 -9.65 -16.57
N PRO A 471 18.08 -10.73 -15.82
CA PRO A 471 17.49 -11.93 -16.40
C PRO A 471 16.11 -11.66 -17.04
N TYR A 472 15.27 -10.85 -16.43
CA TYR A 472 13.96 -10.46 -16.96
C TYR A 472 14.09 -9.68 -18.27
N ARG A 473 14.97 -8.67 -18.32
CA ARG A 473 15.22 -7.89 -19.55
C ARG A 473 15.78 -8.75 -20.69
N GLN A 474 16.67 -9.70 -20.37
CA GLN A 474 17.22 -10.64 -21.36
C GLN A 474 16.16 -11.61 -21.89
N ALA A 475 15.28 -12.12 -21.01
CA ALA A 475 14.17 -12.99 -21.40
C ALA A 475 13.17 -12.24 -22.29
N ALA A 476 12.79 -11.01 -21.94
CA ALA A 476 11.94 -10.16 -22.76
C ALA A 476 12.55 -9.89 -24.15
N ALA A 477 13.81 -9.53 -24.20
CA ALA A 477 14.52 -9.29 -25.46
C ALA A 477 14.56 -10.55 -26.34
N TRP A 478 14.77 -11.73 -25.75
CA TRP A 478 14.75 -13.00 -26.47
C TRP A 478 13.39 -13.31 -27.08
N LEU A 479 12.29 -13.07 -26.32
CA LEU A 479 10.93 -13.27 -26.84
C LEU A 479 10.66 -12.38 -28.08
N GLY A 480 11.18 -11.15 -28.06
CA GLY A 480 11.01 -10.22 -29.18
C GLY A 480 11.88 -10.52 -30.40
N SER A 481 13.05 -11.21 -30.24
CA SER A 481 13.99 -11.44 -31.32
C SER A 481 13.91 -12.84 -31.93
N GLU A 482 13.61 -13.85 -31.11
CA GLU A 482 13.72 -15.25 -31.51
C GLU A 482 12.38 -15.92 -31.86
N VAL A 483 11.24 -15.31 -31.46
CA VAL A 483 9.92 -15.79 -31.84
C VAL A 483 9.50 -15.13 -33.13
N ALA A 484 9.50 -15.87 -34.21
CA ALA A 484 9.27 -15.33 -35.57
C ALA A 484 7.84 -14.86 -35.83
N ASP A 485 6.84 -15.47 -35.19
CA ASP A 485 5.41 -15.10 -35.27
C ASP A 485 4.82 -14.99 -33.87
N PRO A 486 5.04 -13.87 -33.17
CA PRO A 486 4.47 -13.67 -31.84
C PRO A 486 2.94 -13.70 -31.82
N ALA A 487 2.28 -13.16 -32.85
CA ALA A 487 0.81 -13.07 -32.93
C ALA A 487 0.14 -14.47 -33.02
N GLY A 488 0.80 -15.44 -33.70
CA GLY A 488 0.32 -16.82 -33.79
C GLY A 488 0.85 -17.75 -32.69
N THR A 489 1.67 -17.23 -31.77
CA THR A 489 2.37 -18.01 -30.74
C THR A 489 1.71 -17.83 -29.37
N ARG A 490 1.56 -18.93 -28.63
CA ARG A 490 1.07 -18.92 -27.25
C ARG A 490 2.21 -19.11 -26.26
N VAL A 491 2.42 -18.11 -25.41
CA VAL A 491 3.44 -18.15 -24.36
C VAL A 491 2.79 -18.08 -22.98
N LEU A 492 3.17 -18.99 -22.12
CA LEU A 492 2.80 -19.02 -20.71
C LEU A 492 3.93 -18.39 -19.91
N LEU A 493 3.63 -17.35 -19.12
CA LEU A 493 4.62 -16.55 -18.43
C LEU A 493 4.07 -15.94 -17.14
N ASP A 494 4.96 -15.39 -16.31
CA ASP A 494 4.56 -14.61 -15.16
C ASP A 494 4.10 -13.19 -15.53
N ASP A 495 3.40 -12.56 -14.61
CA ASP A 495 2.78 -11.25 -14.80
C ASP A 495 3.83 -10.16 -15.04
N ALA A 496 5.03 -10.32 -14.48
CA ALA A 496 6.11 -9.33 -14.59
C ALA A 496 6.61 -9.16 -16.04
N LEU A 497 6.50 -10.20 -16.87
CA LEU A 497 6.92 -10.21 -18.29
C LEU A 497 5.74 -10.08 -19.27
N TRP A 498 4.50 -10.09 -18.78
CA TRP A 498 3.33 -10.13 -19.64
C TRP A 498 3.25 -8.94 -20.60
N LEU A 499 3.46 -7.72 -20.10
CA LEU A 499 3.45 -6.52 -20.94
C LEU A 499 4.62 -6.47 -21.92
N ASP A 500 5.79 -7.02 -21.55
CA ASP A 500 6.91 -7.14 -22.49
C ASP A 500 6.52 -8.06 -23.65
N ALA A 501 5.88 -9.20 -23.38
CA ALA A 501 5.39 -10.09 -24.42
C ALA A 501 4.34 -9.41 -25.33
N VAL A 502 3.37 -8.71 -24.74
CA VAL A 502 2.35 -7.94 -25.51
C VAL A 502 3.01 -6.90 -26.41
N HIS A 503 4.01 -6.17 -25.93
CA HIS A 503 4.76 -5.20 -26.75
C HIS A 503 5.57 -5.84 -27.87
N HIS A 504 6.00 -7.07 -27.69
CA HIS A 504 6.67 -7.86 -28.74
C HIS A 504 5.68 -8.50 -29.73
N GLY A 505 4.38 -8.24 -29.62
CA GLY A 505 3.37 -8.62 -30.58
C GLY A 505 2.62 -9.92 -30.25
N PHE A 506 2.80 -10.47 -29.06
CA PHE A 506 1.92 -11.56 -28.60
C PHE A 506 0.51 -11.02 -28.32
N GLU A 507 -0.51 -11.80 -28.75
CA GLU A 507 -1.89 -11.40 -28.54
C GLU A 507 -2.24 -11.37 -27.04
N PRO A 508 -2.78 -10.25 -26.51
CA PRO A 508 -3.18 -10.18 -25.11
C PRO A 508 -4.24 -11.22 -24.77
N GLY A 509 -4.00 -12.05 -23.77
CA GLY A 509 -4.91 -13.11 -23.33
C GLY A 509 -4.68 -14.43 -24.06
N PRO A 510 -5.09 -14.59 -25.34
CA PRO A 510 -4.89 -15.86 -26.05
C PRO A 510 -3.43 -16.21 -26.36
N GLY A 511 -2.59 -15.21 -26.63
CA GLY A 511 -1.17 -15.39 -26.97
C GLY A 511 -0.26 -15.27 -25.75
N ALA A 512 -0.35 -14.18 -25.01
CA ALA A 512 0.35 -13.97 -23.73
C ALA A 512 -0.57 -14.39 -22.57
N ILE A 513 -0.28 -15.50 -21.91
CA ILE A 513 -1.14 -16.12 -20.89
C ILE A 513 -0.46 -16.06 -19.53
N TRP A 514 -1.12 -15.45 -18.54
CA TRP A 514 -0.67 -15.55 -17.16
C TRP A 514 -0.74 -17.00 -16.69
N PHE A 515 0.36 -17.51 -16.19
CA PHE A 515 0.54 -18.94 -15.95
C PHE A 515 -0.55 -19.55 -15.05
N TYR A 516 -0.91 -18.92 -13.93
CA TYR A 516 -1.89 -19.47 -13.01
C TYR A 516 -3.32 -19.40 -13.56
N LYS A 517 -3.64 -18.45 -14.45
CA LYS A 517 -4.98 -18.35 -15.05
C LYS A 517 -5.29 -19.48 -16.00
N ALA A 518 -4.29 -20.12 -16.57
CA ALA A 518 -4.49 -21.32 -17.40
C ALA A 518 -5.24 -22.43 -16.66
N ASP A 519 -5.03 -22.54 -15.35
CA ASP A 519 -5.68 -23.56 -14.51
C ASP A 519 -6.81 -22.98 -13.63
N LEU A 520 -6.69 -21.73 -13.16
CA LEU A 520 -7.59 -21.20 -12.14
C LEU A 520 -8.74 -20.32 -12.69
N ASP A 521 -8.62 -19.79 -13.91
CA ASP A 521 -9.66 -18.96 -14.50
C ASP A 521 -10.41 -19.72 -15.61
N PRO A 522 -11.72 -20.05 -15.43
CA PRO A 522 -12.49 -20.76 -16.44
C PRO A 522 -12.58 -20.01 -17.78
N ALA A 523 -12.48 -18.68 -17.79
CA ALA A 523 -12.49 -17.91 -19.02
C ALA A 523 -11.20 -18.11 -19.83
N VAL A 524 -10.05 -18.25 -19.15
CA VAL A 524 -8.75 -18.50 -19.79
C VAL A 524 -8.58 -19.98 -20.14
N SER A 525 -8.90 -20.89 -19.22
CA SER A 525 -8.75 -22.35 -19.48
C SER A 525 -9.56 -22.84 -20.68
N ARG A 526 -10.73 -22.25 -20.96
CA ARG A 526 -11.52 -22.53 -22.16
C ARG A 526 -10.84 -22.16 -23.47
N THR A 527 -9.87 -21.26 -23.46
CA THR A 527 -9.07 -20.91 -24.64
C THR A 527 -7.97 -21.95 -24.93
N LEU A 528 -7.76 -22.90 -24.02
CA LEU A 528 -6.78 -23.97 -24.07
C LEU A 528 -7.45 -25.35 -24.06
N PRO A 529 -8.26 -25.71 -25.07
CA PRO A 529 -8.98 -27.00 -25.09
C PRO A 529 -8.03 -28.23 -25.11
N GLY A 530 -6.82 -28.09 -25.64
CA GLY A 530 -5.75 -29.10 -25.60
C GLY A 530 -4.87 -29.03 -24.35
N GLY A 531 -5.18 -28.11 -23.40
CA GLY A 531 -4.39 -27.87 -22.21
C GLY A 531 -2.96 -27.43 -22.56
N TRP A 532 -1.94 -28.04 -21.96
CA TRP A 532 -0.54 -27.70 -22.22
C TRP A 532 -0.11 -27.83 -23.68
N ARG A 533 -0.79 -28.68 -24.49
CA ARG A 533 -0.47 -28.88 -25.90
C ARG A 533 -0.76 -27.68 -26.77
N ASP A 534 -1.61 -26.76 -26.28
CA ASP A 534 -1.91 -25.51 -26.98
C ASP A 534 -0.87 -24.41 -26.71
N ILE A 535 0.09 -24.65 -25.78
CA ILE A 535 1.13 -23.72 -25.39
C ILE A 535 2.40 -24.01 -26.23
N ASP A 536 3.02 -22.98 -26.82
CA ASP A 536 4.25 -23.08 -27.61
C ASP A 536 5.50 -22.88 -26.76
N TYR A 537 5.45 -21.91 -25.86
CA TYR A 537 6.56 -21.57 -24.97
C TYR A 537 6.10 -21.40 -23.53
N VAL A 538 7.00 -21.72 -22.60
CA VAL A 538 6.86 -21.44 -21.18
C VAL A 538 8.06 -20.63 -20.73
N VAL A 539 7.81 -19.45 -20.15
CA VAL A 539 8.83 -18.67 -19.44
C VAL A 539 8.85 -19.15 -18.00
N SER A 540 9.79 -20.01 -17.69
CA SER A 540 9.98 -20.61 -16.37
C SER A 540 10.77 -19.66 -15.47
N SER A 541 10.09 -18.71 -14.83
CA SER A 541 10.62 -17.87 -13.76
C SER A 541 10.66 -18.60 -12.42
N PRO A 542 11.29 -18.05 -11.38
CA PRO A 542 11.23 -18.60 -10.02
C PRO A 542 9.81 -18.81 -9.52
N THR A 543 8.90 -17.86 -9.79
CA THR A 543 7.48 -17.91 -9.41
C THR A 543 6.77 -19.04 -10.13
N VAL A 544 6.88 -19.12 -11.45
CA VAL A 544 6.27 -20.18 -12.26
C VAL A 544 6.71 -21.57 -11.77
N ARG A 545 8.01 -21.76 -11.49
CA ARG A 545 8.52 -23.06 -10.99
C ARG A 545 7.98 -23.42 -9.62
N ARG A 546 7.88 -22.44 -8.72
CA ARG A 546 7.39 -22.65 -7.35
C ARG A 546 5.92 -23.05 -7.37
N ASP A 547 5.09 -22.33 -8.12
CA ASP A 547 3.64 -22.45 -8.08
C ASP A 547 3.09 -23.55 -9.02
N ALA A 548 3.91 -24.05 -9.97
CA ALA A 548 3.55 -25.14 -10.87
C ALA A 548 3.14 -26.44 -10.15
N VAL A 549 3.53 -26.63 -8.89
CA VAL A 549 3.16 -27.81 -8.09
C VAL A 549 1.63 -27.97 -8.00
N ASP A 550 0.91 -26.85 -7.88
CA ASP A 550 -0.54 -26.83 -7.71
C ASP A 550 -1.30 -26.52 -9.00
N LEU A 551 -0.60 -26.34 -10.12
CA LEU A 551 -1.14 -25.94 -11.42
C LEU A 551 -0.88 -27.04 -12.47
N PRO A 552 -1.86 -27.93 -12.73
CA PRO A 552 -1.67 -29.12 -13.60
C PRO A 552 -1.24 -28.78 -15.01
N THR A 553 -1.85 -27.77 -15.65
CA THR A 553 -1.51 -27.38 -17.03
C THR A 553 -0.10 -26.80 -17.09
N VAL A 554 0.27 -25.95 -16.13
CA VAL A 554 1.61 -25.34 -16.04
C VAL A 554 2.67 -26.42 -15.81
N ARG A 555 2.42 -27.32 -14.86
CA ARG A 555 3.32 -28.43 -14.56
C ARG A 555 3.54 -29.31 -15.79
N ALA A 556 2.46 -29.71 -16.45
CA ALA A 556 2.55 -30.52 -17.66
C ALA A 556 3.29 -29.79 -18.79
N ALA A 557 3.09 -28.48 -18.96
CA ALA A 557 3.82 -27.69 -19.94
C ALA A 557 5.33 -27.65 -19.64
N LEU A 558 5.72 -27.55 -18.37
CA LEU A 558 7.12 -27.60 -17.96
C LEU A 558 7.74 -29.00 -18.19
N GLU A 559 7.02 -30.07 -17.83
CA GLU A 559 7.47 -31.45 -17.97
C GLU A 559 7.67 -31.86 -19.44
N HIS A 560 6.79 -31.37 -20.34
CA HIS A 560 6.80 -31.69 -21.77
C HIS A 560 7.48 -30.60 -22.61
N SER A 561 8.44 -29.87 -22.04
CA SER A 561 9.16 -28.83 -22.73
C SER A 561 10.67 -28.96 -22.57
N ARG A 562 11.42 -28.47 -23.56
CA ARG A 562 12.88 -28.39 -23.52
C ARG A 562 13.34 -26.95 -23.36
N VAL A 563 14.45 -26.75 -22.65
CA VAL A 563 15.08 -25.45 -22.49
C VAL A 563 15.70 -25.01 -23.81
N VAL A 564 15.37 -23.80 -24.27
CA VAL A 564 15.93 -23.18 -25.48
C VAL A 564 16.82 -21.97 -25.14
N ALA A 565 16.59 -21.29 -23.99
CA ALA A 565 17.45 -20.21 -23.50
C ALA A 565 17.43 -20.17 -21.98
N VAL A 566 18.51 -19.67 -21.36
CA VAL A 566 18.63 -19.48 -19.90
C VAL A 566 19.29 -18.13 -19.63
N PHE A 567 18.69 -17.37 -18.72
CA PHE A 567 19.17 -16.07 -18.29
C PHE A 567 19.33 -16.03 -16.77
N GLY A 568 20.44 -15.51 -16.28
CA GLY A 568 20.78 -15.54 -14.86
C GLY A 568 21.34 -16.91 -14.42
N SER A 569 21.38 -17.14 -13.11
CA SER A 569 21.96 -18.35 -12.52
C SER A 569 21.27 -18.72 -11.20
N GLY A 570 21.47 -19.95 -10.74
CA GLY A 570 20.90 -20.44 -9.48
C GLY A 570 19.37 -20.52 -9.50
N GLU A 571 18.74 -20.19 -8.38
CA GLU A 571 17.29 -20.26 -8.23
C GLU A 571 16.57 -19.10 -8.94
N ASP A 572 17.26 -17.96 -9.12
CA ASP A 572 16.71 -16.76 -9.76
C ASP A 572 16.78 -16.77 -11.29
N ARG A 573 17.29 -17.86 -11.89
CA ARG A 573 17.37 -17.99 -13.35
C ARG A 573 15.98 -17.98 -13.99
N ILE A 574 15.91 -17.45 -15.19
CA ILE A 574 14.74 -17.53 -16.07
C ILE A 574 15.07 -18.45 -17.23
N GLU A 575 14.24 -19.45 -17.47
CA GLU A 575 14.39 -20.37 -18.58
C GLU A 575 13.27 -20.13 -19.60
N ILE A 576 13.62 -19.94 -20.87
CA ILE A 576 12.65 -20.04 -21.95
C ILE A 576 12.61 -21.50 -22.37
N ARG A 577 11.44 -22.09 -22.37
CA ARG A 577 11.21 -23.51 -22.69
C ARG A 577 10.22 -23.62 -23.85
N ARG A 578 10.53 -24.45 -24.84
CA ARG A 578 9.64 -24.76 -25.95
C ARG A 578 8.95 -26.09 -25.70
N THR A 579 7.63 -26.15 -25.85
CA THR A 579 6.87 -27.38 -25.67
C THR A 579 7.11 -28.35 -26.82
N ASP A 580 7.26 -29.61 -26.50
CA ASP A 580 7.43 -30.70 -27.46
C ASP A 580 6.07 -31.36 -27.73
N ARG A 581 5.37 -30.92 -28.79
CA ARG A 581 4.01 -31.37 -29.14
C ARG A 581 3.97 -32.81 -29.67
N GLU A 582 5.12 -33.40 -30.05
CA GLU A 582 5.20 -34.68 -30.72
C GLU A 582 5.32 -35.92 -29.80
N SER A 583 5.40 -35.77 -28.48
CA SER A 583 5.60 -36.90 -27.56
C SER A 583 4.30 -37.57 -27.09
N GLY A 584 3.23 -37.55 -27.89
CA GLY A 584 1.94 -38.12 -27.54
C GLY A 584 1.17 -38.75 -28.69
N SER A 585 1.85 -39.53 -29.55
CA SER A 585 1.18 -40.45 -30.48
C SER A 585 1.30 -41.91 -30.05
#